data_49e7af9a8f33cdf51be54f85a8108648
#
_entry.id   49e7af9a8f33cdf51be54f85a8108648
#
_cell.length_a   1.000
_cell.length_b   1.000
_cell.length_c   1.000
_cell.angle_alpha   90.00
_cell.angle_beta   90.00
_cell.angle_gamma   90.00
#
_symmetry.space_group_name_H-M   'P 1'
#
loop_
_entity.id
_entity.type
_entity.pdbx_description
1 polymer ?
#
loop_
_entity_poly.entity_id
_entity_poly.type
_entity_poly.pdbx_seq_one_letter_code
_entity_poly.pdbx_strand_id
1 'polypeptide(L)'
;MKTIISLTSIPPRFRTLPAIVYDLEKHQDVDEIWVNIPYKYNRFPDTEVVVPDFSPCSKVVVNRCTDYGPGTMYMGPAHSEKCDADLMIAVNDDTKYPPQLSSRLVELYRDEPAAWCLSGFRIEEYINNNGGVRRYNNEYVDVTESYGGVILNMNWLRRMKDSFLDFYKLTYNDDIIISNLLSKMNISKKYVNNKHVHVNTAEQI
;
A
#
# COMPACT_ATOMS: atom_id res chain seq x y z
N MET A 1 -9.56 -6.43 -15.53
CA MET A 1 -8.32 -6.21 -14.76
C MET A 1 -8.59 -6.75 -13.36
N LYS A 2 -7.79 -7.71 -12.93
CA LYS A 2 -7.84 -8.24 -11.56
C LYS A 2 -7.17 -7.24 -10.62
N THR A 3 -7.90 -6.78 -9.61
CA THR A 3 -7.44 -5.78 -8.65
C THR A 3 -7.33 -6.39 -7.25
N ILE A 4 -6.21 -6.19 -6.59
CA ILE A 4 -6.00 -6.61 -5.21
C ILE A 4 -5.83 -5.41 -4.28
N ILE A 5 -6.26 -5.54 -3.03
CA ILE A 5 -5.75 -4.73 -1.92
C ILE A 5 -4.57 -5.49 -1.32
N SER A 6 -3.50 -4.79 -0.99
CA SER A 6 -2.32 -5.36 -0.35
C SER A 6 -1.93 -4.59 0.89
N LEU A 7 -1.71 -5.31 1.99
CA LEU A 7 -1.22 -4.78 3.25
C LEU A 7 -0.22 -5.73 3.90
N THR A 8 0.55 -5.20 4.83
CA THR A 8 1.38 -5.98 5.74
C THR A 8 1.12 -5.53 7.18
N SER A 9 1.49 -6.35 8.14
CA SER A 9 1.34 -6.02 9.56
C SER A 9 2.51 -6.57 10.36
N ILE A 10 2.59 -6.21 11.62
CA ILE A 10 3.61 -6.65 12.58
C ILE A 10 2.97 -7.43 13.73
N PRO A 11 3.69 -8.39 14.37
CA PRO A 11 3.11 -9.24 15.41
C PRO A 11 2.33 -8.51 16.51
N PRO A 12 2.77 -7.35 17.03
CA PRO A 12 1.98 -6.60 18.03
C PRO A 12 0.59 -6.15 17.59
N ARG A 13 0.35 -6.04 16.26
CA ARG A 13 -0.93 -5.59 15.68
C ARG A 13 -1.81 -6.75 15.19
N PHE A 14 -1.35 -7.99 15.28
CA PHE A 14 -2.10 -9.15 14.78
C PHE A 14 -3.47 -9.32 15.45
N ARG A 15 -3.63 -8.84 16.69
CA ARG A 15 -4.92 -8.91 17.38
C ARG A 15 -6.00 -8.05 16.71
N THR A 16 -5.63 -6.91 16.12
CA THR A 16 -6.55 -5.95 15.49
C THR A 16 -6.65 -6.14 13.98
N LEU A 17 -5.68 -6.81 13.37
CA LEU A 17 -5.59 -7.01 11.93
C LEU A 17 -6.84 -7.64 11.30
N PRO A 18 -7.48 -8.69 11.88
CA PRO A 18 -8.70 -9.27 11.29
C PRO A 18 -9.84 -8.26 11.14
N ALA A 19 -10.00 -7.33 12.06
CA ALA A 19 -11.04 -6.30 11.97
C ALA A 19 -10.80 -5.32 10.81
N ILE A 20 -9.54 -4.94 10.57
CA ILE A 20 -9.17 -4.10 9.42
C ILE A 20 -9.44 -4.84 8.11
N VAL A 21 -9.03 -6.11 8.02
CA VAL A 21 -9.23 -6.94 6.83
C VAL A 21 -10.71 -7.16 6.55
N TYR A 22 -11.53 -7.36 7.59
CA TYR A 22 -12.99 -7.46 7.45
C TYR A 22 -13.62 -6.17 6.90
N ASP A 23 -13.11 -5.00 7.30
CA ASP A 23 -13.57 -3.73 6.74
C ASP A 23 -13.14 -3.58 5.26
N LEU A 24 -11.95 -4.05 4.89
CA LEU A 24 -11.47 -4.05 3.52
C LEU A 24 -12.27 -4.97 2.59
N GLU A 25 -12.88 -6.05 3.12
CA GLU A 25 -13.70 -6.96 2.31
C GLU A 25 -14.95 -6.29 1.71
N LYS A 26 -15.40 -5.19 2.32
CA LYS A 26 -16.55 -4.39 1.85
C LYS A 26 -16.23 -3.55 0.60
N HIS A 27 -14.96 -3.45 0.23
CA HIS A 27 -14.54 -2.68 -0.93
C HIS A 27 -15.01 -3.32 -2.23
N GLN A 28 -15.61 -2.49 -3.11
CA GLN A 28 -15.98 -2.87 -4.47
C GLN A 28 -14.76 -2.80 -5.39
N ASP A 29 -14.85 -3.44 -6.56
CA ASP A 29 -13.76 -3.50 -7.54
C ASP A 29 -12.44 -4.11 -7.00
N VAL A 30 -12.54 -4.96 -5.97
CA VAL A 30 -11.43 -5.70 -5.37
C VAL A 30 -11.74 -7.19 -5.42
N ASP A 31 -10.88 -7.94 -6.07
CA ASP A 31 -11.01 -9.39 -6.24
C ASP A 31 -10.43 -10.14 -5.03
N GLU A 32 -9.28 -9.70 -4.51
CA GLU A 32 -8.59 -10.35 -3.40
C GLU A 32 -7.96 -9.32 -2.45
N ILE A 33 -7.80 -9.72 -1.18
CA ILE A 33 -7.08 -8.97 -0.14
C ILE A 33 -5.85 -9.77 0.25
N TRP A 34 -4.68 -9.28 -0.13
CA TRP A 34 -3.40 -9.90 0.15
C TRP A 34 -2.84 -9.42 1.47
N VAL A 35 -2.90 -10.29 2.47
CA VAL A 35 -2.31 -10.05 3.79
C VAL A 35 -0.92 -10.68 3.79
N ASN A 36 0.11 -9.82 3.64
CA ASN A 36 1.49 -10.25 3.53
C ASN A 36 2.11 -10.38 4.92
N ILE A 37 2.35 -11.61 5.35
CA ILE A 37 2.91 -11.95 6.66
C ILE A 37 4.26 -12.62 6.48
N PRO A 38 5.36 -11.94 6.83
CA PRO A 38 6.69 -12.53 6.80
C PRO A 38 6.80 -13.86 7.57
N TYR A 39 7.64 -14.77 7.08
CA TYR A 39 7.98 -15.98 7.84
C TYR A 39 8.70 -15.62 9.14
N LYS A 40 9.50 -14.55 9.12
CA LYS A 40 10.28 -14.02 10.22
C LYS A 40 10.37 -12.51 10.10
N TYR A 41 10.26 -11.80 11.21
CA TYR A 41 10.38 -10.35 11.24
C TYR A 41 11.78 -9.94 11.67
N ASN A 42 12.45 -9.10 10.88
CA ASN A 42 13.78 -8.57 11.23
C ASN A 42 13.71 -7.72 12.51
N ARG A 43 12.62 -7.01 12.70
CA ARG A 43 12.39 -6.16 13.88
C ARG A 43 11.98 -6.96 15.13
N PHE A 44 11.48 -8.19 14.95
CA PHE A 44 10.97 -9.06 16.02
C PHE A 44 11.54 -10.48 15.86
N PRO A 45 12.89 -10.66 15.95
CA PRO A 45 13.55 -11.90 15.54
C PRO A 45 13.17 -13.12 16.40
N ASP A 46 12.82 -12.88 17.67
CA ASP A 46 12.49 -13.93 18.65
C ASP A 46 10.98 -14.19 18.76
N THR A 47 10.15 -13.50 17.98
CA THR A 47 8.70 -13.66 18.02
C THR A 47 8.25 -14.79 17.11
N GLU A 48 7.52 -15.75 17.66
CA GLU A 48 6.83 -16.75 16.85
C GLU A 48 5.70 -16.08 16.04
N VAL A 49 5.69 -16.36 14.74
CA VAL A 49 4.74 -15.76 13.81
C VAL A 49 3.51 -16.65 13.66
N VAL A 50 2.53 -16.43 14.52
CA VAL A 50 1.21 -17.07 14.45
C VAL A 50 0.31 -16.23 13.54
N VAL A 51 -0.11 -16.82 12.42
CA VAL A 51 -0.99 -16.13 11.45
C VAL A 51 -2.37 -15.94 12.08
N PRO A 52 -2.94 -14.71 12.08
CA PRO A 52 -4.31 -14.48 12.53
C PRO A 52 -5.33 -15.27 11.69
N ASP A 53 -6.47 -15.56 12.31
CA ASP A 53 -7.59 -16.19 11.62
C ASP A 53 -8.38 -15.13 10.83
N PHE A 54 -8.51 -15.38 9.52
CA PHE A 54 -9.29 -14.57 8.57
C PHE A 54 -10.48 -15.34 8.00
N SER A 55 -10.86 -16.47 8.57
CA SER A 55 -11.92 -17.36 8.07
C SER A 55 -13.27 -16.68 7.75
N PRO A 56 -13.68 -15.59 8.42
CA PRO A 56 -14.88 -14.86 8.04
C PRO A 56 -14.77 -14.10 6.71
N CYS A 57 -13.56 -13.94 6.16
CA CYS A 57 -13.31 -13.13 4.97
C CYS A 57 -13.03 -14.02 3.76
N SER A 58 -13.90 -13.95 2.76
CA SER A 58 -13.84 -14.82 1.58
C SER A 58 -12.78 -14.40 0.55
N LYS A 59 -12.40 -13.12 0.52
CA LYS A 59 -11.43 -12.55 -0.43
C LYS A 59 -9.98 -12.63 0.05
N VAL A 60 -9.72 -13.13 1.25
CA VAL A 60 -8.38 -13.06 1.85
C VAL A 60 -7.43 -14.10 1.27
N VAL A 61 -6.27 -13.64 0.89
CA VAL A 61 -5.09 -14.44 0.54
C VAL A 61 -3.99 -14.13 1.54
N VAL A 62 -3.68 -15.09 2.41
CA VAL A 62 -2.52 -14.99 3.30
C VAL A 62 -1.26 -15.34 2.52
N ASN A 63 -0.41 -14.34 2.29
CA ASN A 63 0.85 -14.52 1.58
C ASN A 63 2.02 -14.56 2.57
N ARG A 64 2.62 -15.76 2.74
CA ARG A 64 3.84 -15.93 3.54
C ARG A 64 5.05 -15.56 2.67
N CYS A 65 5.87 -14.62 3.13
CA CYS A 65 6.92 -14.01 2.31
C CYS A 65 8.16 -13.62 3.12
N THR A 66 9.14 -13.02 2.46
CA THR A 66 10.30 -12.37 3.08
C THR A 66 9.88 -11.04 3.71
N ASP A 67 10.56 -10.65 4.80
CA ASP A 67 10.37 -9.36 5.46
C ASP A 67 11.13 -8.25 4.73
N TYR A 68 10.39 -7.32 4.16
CA TYR A 68 10.88 -6.07 3.56
C TYR A 68 10.46 -4.85 4.39
N GLY A 69 10.22 -5.05 5.71
CA GLY A 69 9.64 -4.02 6.56
C GLY A 69 8.29 -3.54 6.05
N PRO A 70 7.98 -2.23 6.10
CA PRO A 70 6.73 -1.70 5.56
C PRO A 70 6.55 -2.02 4.06
N GLY A 71 7.65 -2.06 3.29
CA GLY A 71 7.63 -2.41 1.87
C GLY A 71 7.17 -3.83 1.56
N THR A 72 6.95 -4.68 2.57
CA THR A 72 6.40 -6.03 2.40
C THR A 72 5.03 -6.01 1.72
N MET A 73 4.22 -4.95 1.92
CA MET A 73 2.94 -4.81 1.23
C MET A 73 3.08 -4.71 -0.30
N TYR A 74 4.19 -4.18 -0.80
CA TYR A 74 4.50 -4.06 -2.22
C TYR A 74 5.23 -5.30 -2.75
N MET A 75 6.26 -5.71 -2.03
CA MET A 75 7.19 -6.73 -2.48
C MET A 75 6.64 -8.15 -2.29
N GLY A 76 5.79 -8.37 -1.30
CA GLY A 76 5.14 -9.66 -1.08
C GLY A 76 4.40 -10.17 -2.34
N PRO A 77 3.43 -9.41 -2.88
CA PRO A 77 2.75 -9.78 -4.12
C PRO A 77 3.67 -9.77 -5.34
N ALA A 78 4.64 -8.81 -5.42
CA ALA A 78 5.54 -8.68 -6.57
C ALA A 78 6.48 -9.87 -6.75
N HIS A 79 6.87 -10.54 -5.66
CA HIS A 79 7.69 -11.75 -5.68
C HIS A 79 6.87 -13.05 -5.71
N SER A 80 5.56 -12.99 -5.51
CA SER A 80 4.73 -14.19 -5.46
C SER A 80 4.33 -14.65 -6.87
N GLU A 81 4.70 -15.87 -7.24
CA GLU A 81 4.26 -16.49 -8.49
C GLU A 81 2.74 -16.75 -8.53
N LYS A 82 2.10 -16.76 -7.36
CA LYS A 82 0.65 -16.94 -7.24
C LYS A 82 -0.14 -15.67 -7.52
N CYS A 83 0.53 -14.50 -7.53
CA CYS A 83 -0.12 -13.23 -7.76
C CYS A 83 -0.28 -12.97 -9.25
N ASP A 84 -1.49 -13.12 -9.75
CA ASP A 84 -1.88 -12.87 -11.14
C ASP A 84 -2.61 -11.52 -11.34
N ALA A 85 -2.59 -10.65 -10.31
CA ALA A 85 -3.25 -9.36 -10.36
C ALA A 85 -2.62 -8.42 -11.40
N ASP A 86 -3.47 -7.55 -11.97
CA ASP A 86 -3.09 -6.45 -12.85
C ASP A 86 -2.79 -5.19 -12.05
N LEU A 87 -3.65 -4.91 -11.06
CA LEU A 87 -3.60 -3.72 -10.21
C LEU A 87 -3.50 -4.09 -8.74
N MET A 88 -2.80 -3.26 -7.99
CA MET A 88 -2.70 -3.36 -6.55
C MET A 88 -2.99 -2.01 -5.89
N ILE A 89 -3.80 -2.03 -4.84
CA ILE A 89 -4.01 -0.89 -3.95
C ILE A 89 -3.27 -1.21 -2.64
N ALA A 90 -2.19 -0.46 -2.39
CA ALA A 90 -1.45 -0.56 -1.14
C ALA A 90 -2.14 0.23 -0.04
N VAL A 91 -2.30 -0.37 1.13
CA VAL A 91 -2.96 0.23 2.30
C VAL A 91 -2.24 -0.16 3.60
N ASN A 92 -2.38 0.63 4.65
CA ASN A 92 -1.82 0.34 5.97
C ASN A 92 -2.77 -0.50 6.83
N ASP A 93 -2.21 -1.20 7.81
CA ASP A 93 -2.91 -2.08 8.75
C ASP A 93 -3.50 -1.37 9.98
N ASP A 94 -3.31 -0.05 10.08
CA ASP A 94 -3.75 0.80 11.21
C ASP A 94 -4.65 1.96 10.76
N THR A 95 -5.18 1.89 9.54
CA THR A 95 -6.01 2.94 8.95
C THR A 95 -7.35 2.36 8.51
N LYS A 96 -8.44 3.07 8.78
CA LYS A 96 -9.77 2.74 8.26
C LYS A 96 -9.99 3.44 6.93
N TYR A 97 -10.36 2.66 5.93
CA TYR A 97 -10.62 3.15 4.58
C TYR A 97 -12.12 3.12 4.27
N PRO A 98 -12.67 4.17 3.67
CA PRO A 98 -14.06 4.14 3.23
C PRO A 98 -14.21 3.15 2.06
N PRO A 99 -15.33 2.42 1.98
CA PRO A 99 -15.53 1.38 0.95
C PRO A 99 -15.40 1.86 -0.50
N GLN A 100 -15.55 3.17 -0.74
CA GLN A 100 -15.43 3.78 -2.08
C GLN A 100 -13.98 4.05 -2.51
N LEU A 101 -12.98 3.87 -1.62
CA LEU A 101 -11.58 4.12 -1.94
C LEU A 101 -11.14 3.34 -3.18
N SER A 102 -11.38 2.04 -3.18
CA SER A 102 -10.93 1.15 -4.25
C SER A 102 -11.56 1.49 -5.59
N SER A 103 -12.89 1.66 -5.64
CA SER A 103 -13.60 2.03 -6.88
C SER A 103 -13.07 3.35 -7.45
N ARG A 104 -12.83 4.32 -6.58
CA ARG A 104 -12.32 5.63 -7.00
C ARG A 104 -10.90 5.56 -7.57
N LEU A 105 -10.02 4.82 -6.92
CA LEU A 105 -8.64 4.63 -7.39
C LEU A 105 -8.59 3.84 -8.71
N VAL A 106 -9.43 2.81 -8.84
CA VAL A 106 -9.55 2.02 -10.09
C VAL A 106 -10.08 2.86 -11.23
N GLU A 107 -11.10 3.71 -11.00
CA GLU A 107 -11.65 4.65 -11.99
C GLU A 107 -10.55 5.60 -12.48
N LEU A 108 -9.85 6.28 -11.56
CA LEU A 108 -8.76 7.20 -11.90
C LEU A 108 -7.64 6.53 -12.70
N TYR A 109 -7.28 5.31 -12.33
CA TYR A 109 -6.28 4.55 -13.06
C TYR A 109 -6.72 4.17 -14.48
N ARG A 110 -8.01 3.84 -14.66
CA ARG A 110 -8.58 3.54 -16.00
C ARG A 110 -8.58 4.77 -16.91
N ASP A 111 -8.89 5.94 -16.35
CA ASP A 111 -8.92 7.21 -17.09
C ASP A 111 -7.50 7.65 -17.47
N GLU A 112 -6.55 7.49 -16.55
CA GLU A 112 -5.15 7.82 -16.77
C GLU A 112 -4.25 6.87 -15.97
N PRO A 113 -3.47 5.99 -16.65
CA PRO A 113 -2.53 5.09 -15.98
C PRO A 113 -1.38 5.84 -15.28
N ALA A 114 -1.56 6.10 -14.00
CA ALA A 114 -0.61 6.73 -13.10
C ALA A 114 -0.65 6.06 -11.72
N ALA A 115 0.34 6.32 -10.87
CA ALA A 115 0.26 5.98 -9.45
C ALA A 115 -0.61 7.02 -8.73
N TRP A 116 -1.90 6.73 -8.57
CA TRP A 116 -2.82 7.62 -7.88
C TRP A 116 -2.84 7.35 -6.38
N CYS A 117 -2.83 8.40 -5.58
CA CYS A 117 -2.89 8.32 -4.12
C CYS A 117 -3.82 9.39 -3.53
N LEU A 118 -4.35 9.10 -2.33
CA LEU A 118 -5.12 10.06 -1.54
C LEU A 118 -4.25 10.78 -0.51
N SER A 119 -2.99 10.43 -0.41
CA SER A 119 -1.96 11.14 0.34
C SER A 119 -0.64 11.13 -0.41
N GLY A 120 0.03 12.26 -0.39
CA GLY A 120 1.32 12.43 -1.05
C GLY A 120 1.78 13.88 -0.95
N PHE A 121 3.03 14.14 -1.28
CA PHE A 121 3.60 15.48 -1.19
C PHE A 121 4.64 15.75 -2.27
N ARG A 122 4.90 17.05 -2.50
CA ARG A 122 6.03 17.53 -3.28
C ARG A 122 7.18 17.82 -2.33
N ILE A 123 8.37 17.34 -2.64
CA ILE A 123 9.55 17.46 -1.77
C ILE A 123 9.87 18.92 -1.48
N GLU A 124 9.85 19.78 -2.52
CA GLU A 124 10.11 21.20 -2.37
C GLU A 124 9.13 21.88 -1.40
N GLU A 125 7.85 21.59 -1.53
CA GLU A 125 6.81 22.14 -0.65
C GLU A 125 6.94 21.61 0.78
N TYR A 126 7.27 20.32 0.93
CA TYR A 126 7.51 19.72 2.24
C TYR A 126 8.66 20.40 2.99
N ILE A 127 9.78 20.67 2.31
CA ILE A 127 10.94 21.34 2.88
C ILE A 127 10.61 22.80 3.23
N ASN A 128 9.98 23.53 2.31
CA ASN A 128 9.70 24.96 2.49
C ASN A 128 8.62 25.26 3.53
N ASN A 129 7.74 24.30 3.83
CA ASN A 129 6.63 24.47 4.78
C ASN A 129 6.81 23.67 6.08
N ASN A 130 8.03 23.26 6.44
CA ASN A 130 8.31 22.46 7.65
C ASN A 130 7.39 21.23 7.78
N GLY A 131 7.15 20.52 6.69
CA GLY A 131 6.28 19.33 6.66
C GLY A 131 4.79 19.61 6.43
N GLY A 132 4.38 20.88 6.43
CA GLY A 132 3.00 21.26 6.10
C GLY A 132 2.80 21.37 4.58
N VAL A 133 2.01 20.50 3.98
CA VAL A 133 1.77 20.47 2.54
C VAL A 133 0.35 20.97 2.22
N ARG A 134 0.25 21.96 1.32
CA ARG A 134 -1.03 22.30 0.68
C ARG A 134 -1.28 21.34 -0.47
N ARG A 135 -2.45 20.68 -0.48
CA ARG A 135 -2.82 19.67 -1.47
C ARG A 135 -3.91 20.19 -2.38
N TYR A 136 -3.70 20.08 -3.68
CA TYR A 136 -4.65 20.45 -4.72
C TYR A 136 -5.07 19.22 -5.50
N ASN A 137 -6.28 19.22 -6.06
CA ASN A 137 -6.80 18.07 -6.82
C ASN A 137 -5.99 17.81 -8.10
N ASN A 138 -5.75 16.53 -8.39
CA ASN A 138 -5.12 16.04 -9.61
C ASN A 138 -3.69 16.56 -9.85
N GLU A 139 -2.99 16.95 -8.80
CA GLU A 139 -1.61 17.42 -8.92
C GLU A 139 -0.60 16.27 -8.88
N TYR A 140 0.52 16.50 -9.56
CA TYR A 140 1.69 15.65 -9.45
C TYR A 140 2.30 15.76 -8.05
N VAL A 141 2.70 14.60 -7.51
CA VAL A 141 3.45 14.51 -6.26
C VAL A 141 4.79 13.84 -6.50
N ASP A 142 5.77 14.16 -5.66
CA ASP A 142 7.07 13.48 -5.70
C ASP A 142 7.03 12.17 -4.92
N VAL A 143 6.28 12.16 -3.81
CA VAL A 143 6.10 11.00 -2.93
C VAL A 143 4.63 10.70 -2.77
N THR A 144 4.25 9.44 -3.04
CA THR A 144 2.94 8.88 -2.69
C THR A 144 3.02 8.26 -1.31
N GLU A 145 1.98 8.39 -0.50
CA GLU A 145 1.95 7.83 0.87
C GLU A 145 0.89 6.75 0.98
N SER A 146 1.32 5.55 1.36
CA SER A 146 0.46 4.35 1.43
C SER A 146 -0.67 4.44 2.46
N TYR A 147 -0.51 5.26 3.50
CA TYR A 147 -1.57 5.43 4.50
C TYR A 147 -2.86 6.04 3.92
N GLY A 148 -2.78 6.76 2.83
CA GLY A 148 -3.94 7.26 2.09
C GLY A 148 -4.53 6.27 1.10
N GLY A 149 -3.83 5.17 0.84
CA GLY A 149 -4.10 4.26 -0.26
C GLY A 149 -3.42 4.71 -1.56
N VAL A 150 -2.70 3.78 -2.19
CA VAL A 150 -2.00 4.02 -3.46
C VAL A 150 -2.32 2.92 -4.45
N ILE A 151 -2.82 3.25 -5.65
CA ILE A 151 -3.00 2.27 -6.72
C ILE A 151 -1.78 2.21 -7.63
N LEU A 152 -1.34 0.99 -7.91
CA LEU A 152 -0.16 0.68 -8.71
C LEU A 152 -0.45 -0.45 -9.69
N ASN A 153 0.19 -0.40 -10.85
CA ASN A 153 0.21 -1.54 -11.77
C ASN A 153 1.20 -2.61 -11.29
N MET A 154 0.77 -3.86 -11.23
CA MET A 154 1.61 -4.97 -10.77
C MET A 154 2.86 -5.18 -11.64
N ASN A 155 2.79 -4.88 -12.95
CA ASN A 155 3.97 -4.97 -13.81
C ASN A 155 5.05 -3.94 -13.42
N TRP A 156 4.67 -2.77 -12.91
CA TRP A 156 5.65 -1.81 -12.41
C TRP A 156 6.38 -2.39 -11.20
N LEU A 157 5.65 -2.96 -10.24
CA LEU A 157 6.23 -3.57 -9.04
C LEU A 157 7.13 -4.76 -9.38
N ARG A 158 6.71 -5.64 -10.29
CA ARG A 158 7.52 -6.77 -10.76
C ARG A 158 8.83 -6.33 -11.41
N ARG A 159 8.82 -5.22 -12.15
CA ARG A 159 10.02 -4.66 -12.79
C ARG A 159 10.98 -3.99 -11.81
N MET A 160 10.47 -3.45 -10.71
CA MET A 160 11.30 -2.74 -9.71
C MET A 160 11.71 -3.60 -8.52
N LYS A 161 11.22 -4.83 -8.38
CA LYS A 161 11.38 -5.65 -7.17
C LYS A 161 12.85 -5.88 -6.77
N ASP A 162 13.73 -6.11 -7.74
CA ASP A 162 15.14 -6.35 -7.45
C ASP A 162 15.86 -5.07 -7.01
N SER A 163 15.53 -3.93 -7.64
CA SER A 163 16.05 -2.62 -7.25
C SER A 163 15.55 -2.15 -5.89
N PHE A 164 14.38 -2.60 -5.44
CA PHE A 164 13.82 -2.22 -4.15
C PHE A 164 14.77 -2.55 -3.00
N LEU A 165 15.38 -3.73 -3.02
CA LEU A 165 16.31 -4.19 -1.98
C LEU A 165 17.56 -3.31 -1.86
N ASP A 166 18.06 -2.77 -2.96
CA ASP A 166 19.23 -1.90 -2.95
C ASP A 166 18.93 -0.57 -2.25
N PHE A 167 17.75 -0.01 -2.51
CA PHE A 167 17.29 1.21 -1.82
C PHE A 167 16.88 0.96 -0.37
N TYR A 168 16.31 -0.20 -0.06
CA TYR A 168 15.91 -0.56 1.30
C TYR A 168 17.09 -0.61 2.28
N LYS A 169 18.29 -0.87 1.78
CA LYS A 169 19.53 -0.79 2.58
C LYS A 169 19.93 0.66 2.94
N LEU A 170 19.44 1.63 2.20
CA LEU A 170 19.76 3.06 2.37
C LEU A 170 18.70 3.80 3.20
N THR A 171 17.45 3.38 3.10
CA THR A 171 16.32 3.96 3.83
C THR A 171 15.26 2.90 4.09
N TYR A 172 14.63 2.97 5.27
CA TYR A 172 13.51 2.08 5.62
C TYR A 172 12.15 2.66 5.28
N ASN A 173 12.10 3.80 4.58
CA ASN A 173 10.86 4.44 4.16
C ASN A 173 10.44 3.92 2.79
N ASP A 174 9.46 3.03 2.79
CA ASP A 174 8.92 2.38 1.59
C ASP A 174 8.24 3.34 0.63
N ASP A 175 7.53 4.37 1.12
CA ASP A 175 6.88 5.40 0.29
C ASP A 175 7.92 6.15 -0.55
N ILE A 176 9.06 6.51 0.04
CA ILE A 176 10.18 7.16 -0.67
C ILE A 176 10.80 6.21 -1.68
N ILE A 177 11.03 4.93 -1.32
CA ILE A 177 11.64 3.95 -2.22
C ILE A 177 10.74 3.74 -3.44
N ILE A 178 9.47 3.42 -3.23
CA ILE A 178 8.51 3.18 -4.31
C ILE A 178 8.39 4.41 -5.21
N SER A 179 8.24 5.59 -4.62
CA SER A 179 8.10 6.84 -5.38
C SER A 179 9.33 7.15 -6.23
N ASN A 180 10.54 6.90 -5.71
CA ASN A 180 11.78 7.06 -6.47
C ASN A 180 11.87 6.05 -7.64
N LEU A 181 11.53 4.79 -7.39
CA LEU A 181 11.53 3.75 -8.43
C LEU A 181 10.51 4.02 -9.54
N LEU A 182 9.30 4.52 -9.18
CA LEU A 182 8.31 4.99 -10.14
C LEU A 182 8.87 6.14 -10.99
N SER A 183 9.54 7.12 -10.37
CA SER A 183 10.19 8.22 -11.08
C SER A 183 11.25 7.75 -12.08
N LYS A 184 12.09 6.79 -11.69
CA LYS A 184 13.09 6.18 -12.58
C LYS A 184 12.47 5.47 -13.80
N MET A 185 11.24 5.01 -13.66
CA MET A 185 10.48 4.38 -14.74
C MET A 185 9.64 5.38 -15.55
N ASN A 186 9.74 6.69 -15.28
CA ASN A 186 8.92 7.77 -15.84
C ASN A 186 7.41 7.56 -15.61
N ILE A 187 7.03 6.98 -14.48
CA ILE A 187 5.63 6.80 -14.10
C ILE A 187 5.17 8.01 -13.30
N SER A 188 4.09 8.63 -13.77
CA SER A 188 3.45 9.75 -13.09
C SER A 188 2.88 9.33 -11.74
N LYS A 189 3.06 10.17 -10.73
CA LYS A 189 2.46 10.04 -9.40
C LYS A 189 1.51 11.19 -9.19
N LYS A 190 0.26 10.90 -8.86
CA LYS A 190 -0.81 11.90 -8.78
C LYS A 190 -1.58 11.80 -7.48
N TYR A 191 -1.85 12.95 -6.91
CA TYR A 191 -2.72 13.08 -5.75
C TYR A 191 -4.13 13.47 -6.19
N VAL A 192 -5.11 12.81 -5.59
CA VAL A 192 -6.51 13.22 -5.70
C VAL A 192 -7.05 13.63 -4.34
N ASN A 193 -7.50 14.87 -4.25
CA ASN A 193 -8.21 15.32 -3.06
C ASN A 193 -9.60 14.66 -3.06
N ASN A 194 -9.87 13.89 -2.05
CA ASN A 194 -11.15 13.26 -1.90
C ASN A 194 -11.92 13.92 -0.76
N LYS A 195 -12.71 14.95 -1.10
CA LYS A 195 -13.63 15.58 -0.15
C LYS A 195 -14.66 14.58 0.45
N HIS A 196 -14.78 13.40 -0.14
CA HIS A 196 -15.74 12.36 0.22
C HIS A 196 -15.12 11.10 0.82
N VAL A 197 -13.78 10.98 0.81
CA VAL A 197 -13.05 9.85 1.39
C VAL A 197 -12.17 10.39 2.52
N HIS A 198 -12.74 10.49 3.71
CA HIS A 198 -11.95 10.74 4.90
C HIS A 198 -11.25 9.44 5.29
N VAL A 199 -9.93 9.41 5.13
CA VAL A 199 -9.09 8.39 5.75
C VAL A 199 -9.04 8.74 7.24
N ASN A 200 -9.84 8.08 8.04
CA ASN A 200 -9.72 8.18 9.49
C ASN A 200 -8.49 7.36 9.88
N THR A 201 -7.40 8.03 10.25
CA THR A 201 -6.34 7.36 11.02
C THR A 201 -7.02 6.71 12.21
N ALA A 202 -6.85 5.40 12.37
CA ALA A 202 -7.36 4.73 13.55
C ALA A 202 -6.79 5.45 14.77
N GLU A 203 -7.67 5.89 15.67
CA GLU A 203 -7.24 6.24 17.02
C GLU A 203 -6.35 5.10 17.50
N GLN A 204 -5.16 5.46 18.01
CA GLN A 204 -4.18 4.50 18.49
C GLN A 204 -4.89 3.54 19.45
N ILE A 205 -5.08 2.30 18.98
CA ILE A 205 -5.60 1.20 19.81
C ILE A 205 -4.41 0.54 20.50
#